data_543ed122eb10c2ac4a9bdb3adfe29cbf
#
_entry.id   543ed122eb10c2ac4a9bdb3adfe29cbf
#
_cell.length_a   1.000
_cell.length_b   1.000
_cell.length_c   1.000
_cell.angle_alpha   90.00
_cell.angle_beta   90.00
_cell.angle_gamma   90.00
#
_symmetry.space_group_name_H-M   'P 1'
#
loop_
_entity.id
_entity.type
_entity.pdbx_description
1 polymer ?
#
loop_
_entity_poly.entity_id
_entity_poly.type
_entity_poly.pdbx_seq_one_letter_code
_entity_poly.pdbx_strand_id
1 'polypeptide(L)'
;MIRTLVAIAALSLSAPAYADGHSAGDAEAGAKLFKKCKSCHMIASDDGEVLAKGGKSGPNLYGMIGRTAGSVDGFKYSKDLVAAGEAGLIWDEILLAEWVKDPKAFLRDTLDDPKAKSKMSFKLKKGGEDFAAYLADVSQ
;
A
#
# COMPACT_ATOMS: atom_id res chain seq x y z
N MET A 1 -57.36 22.20 30.31
CA MET A 1 -55.99 22.55 29.91
C MET A 1 -55.23 21.24 29.66
N ILE A 2 -55.15 20.83 28.41
CA ILE A 2 -54.48 19.57 28.00
C ILE A 2 -53.09 19.92 27.49
N ARG A 3 -52.04 19.47 28.21
CA ARG A 3 -50.65 19.63 27.82
C ARG A 3 -50.25 18.44 26.98
N THR A 4 -50.10 18.65 25.68
CA THR A 4 -49.59 17.67 24.74
C THR A 4 -48.05 17.61 24.84
N LEU A 5 -47.51 16.51 25.34
CA LEU A 5 -46.05 16.22 25.29
C LEU A 5 -45.70 15.69 23.91
N VAL A 6 -44.91 16.46 23.18
CA VAL A 6 -44.31 16.01 21.88
C VAL A 6 -43.00 15.32 22.25
N ALA A 7 -42.93 14.01 22.05
CA ALA A 7 -41.71 13.23 22.16
C ALA A 7 -40.92 13.36 20.85
N ILE A 8 -39.77 13.99 20.89
CA ILE A 8 -38.81 14.07 19.79
C ILE A 8 -37.93 12.80 19.83
N ALA A 9 -38.20 11.87 18.90
CA ALA A 9 -37.34 10.71 18.70
C ALA A 9 -36.07 11.15 17.94
N ALA A 10 -34.92 11.14 18.59
CA ALA A 10 -33.63 11.37 17.97
C ALA A 10 -33.21 10.11 17.19
N LEU A 11 -33.28 10.16 15.86
CA LEU A 11 -32.66 9.15 15.00
C LEU A 11 -31.13 9.33 15.04
N SER A 12 -30.43 8.43 15.73
CA SER A 12 -28.98 8.31 15.63
C SER A 12 -28.60 7.68 14.30
N LEU A 13 -28.10 8.48 13.35
CA LEU A 13 -27.45 7.99 12.15
C LEU A 13 -26.12 7.35 12.54
N SER A 14 -26.04 6.03 12.55
CA SER A 14 -24.79 5.29 12.62
C SER A 14 -24.09 5.44 11.26
N ALA A 15 -23.03 6.25 11.17
CA ALA A 15 -22.17 6.28 10.01
C ALA A 15 -21.46 4.92 9.88
N PRO A 16 -21.37 4.34 8.66
CA PRO A 16 -20.55 3.16 8.46
C PRO A 16 -19.10 3.50 8.76
N ALA A 17 -18.47 2.76 9.68
CA ALA A 17 -17.04 2.80 9.87
C ALA A 17 -16.41 2.18 8.60
N TYR A 18 -15.86 3.02 7.73
CA TYR A 18 -14.95 2.54 6.70
C TYR A 18 -13.75 1.97 7.43
N ALA A 19 -13.48 0.68 7.25
CA ALA A 19 -12.22 0.09 7.66
C ALA A 19 -11.14 0.75 6.82
N ASP A 20 -10.41 1.70 7.42
CA ASP A 20 -9.21 2.26 6.81
C ASP A 20 -8.26 1.08 6.53
N GLY A 21 -7.72 0.98 5.31
CA GLY A 21 -6.79 -0.08 4.89
C GLY A 21 -5.43 0.01 5.59
N HIS A 22 -5.43 0.36 6.88
CA HIS A 22 -4.24 0.45 7.73
C HIS A 22 -3.92 -0.91 8.33
N SER A 23 -2.66 -1.30 8.23
CA SER A 23 -2.14 -2.46 8.93
C SER A 23 -1.85 -2.11 10.39
N ALA A 24 -1.84 -3.12 11.27
CA ALA A 24 -1.39 -2.96 12.66
C ALA A 24 0.15 -3.00 12.79
N GLY A 25 0.90 -2.66 11.72
CA GLY A 25 2.35 -2.75 11.67
C GLY A 25 3.07 -1.66 12.48
N ASP A 26 4.31 -1.96 12.84
CA ASP A 26 5.24 -1.06 13.52
C ASP A 26 6.17 -0.39 12.49
N ALA A 27 5.97 0.91 12.24
CA ALA A 27 6.75 1.68 11.28
C ALA A 27 8.26 1.72 11.62
N GLU A 28 8.64 1.73 12.91
CA GLU A 28 10.05 1.71 13.32
C GLU A 28 10.71 0.36 13.00
N ALA A 29 10.00 -0.75 13.23
CA ALA A 29 10.43 -2.07 12.81
C ALA A 29 10.52 -2.16 11.27
N GLY A 30 9.56 -1.58 10.56
CA GLY A 30 9.53 -1.49 9.10
C GLY A 30 10.72 -0.73 8.52
N ALA A 31 11.10 0.39 9.11
CA ALA A 31 12.29 1.15 8.71
C ALA A 31 13.58 0.28 8.76
N LYS A 32 13.71 -0.58 9.77
CA LYS A 32 14.85 -1.51 9.87
C LYS A 32 14.82 -2.58 8.76
N LEU A 33 13.62 -2.94 8.27
CA LEU A 33 13.47 -3.90 7.16
C LEU A 33 13.84 -3.31 5.81
N PHE A 34 13.82 -1.98 5.64
CA PHE A 34 14.17 -1.32 4.37
C PHE A 34 15.57 -1.69 3.88
N LYS A 35 16.51 -2.03 4.77
CA LYS A 35 17.85 -2.52 4.38
C LYS A 35 17.82 -3.74 3.44
N LYS A 36 16.72 -4.53 3.45
CA LYS A 36 16.50 -5.66 2.54
C LYS A 36 15.98 -5.23 1.17
N CYS A 37 15.47 -4.00 1.05
CA CYS A 37 14.85 -3.44 -0.14
C CYS A 37 15.79 -2.47 -0.87
N LYS A 38 16.78 -1.90 -0.16
CA LYS A 38 17.64 -0.83 -0.65
C LYS A 38 18.54 -1.19 -1.83
N SER A 39 18.77 -2.47 -2.11
CA SER A 39 19.53 -2.88 -3.30
C SER A 39 18.81 -2.49 -4.61
N CYS A 40 17.49 -2.43 -4.57
CA CYS A 40 16.65 -2.13 -5.73
C CYS A 40 15.85 -0.83 -5.61
N HIS A 41 15.51 -0.42 -4.39
CA HIS A 41 14.62 0.71 -4.14
C HIS A 41 15.28 1.81 -3.34
N MET A 42 14.85 3.03 -3.58
CA MET A 42 15.11 4.21 -2.76
C MET A 42 13.80 4.82 -2.28
N ILE A 43 13.87 5.71 -1.32
CA ILE A 43 12.76 6.57 -0.91
C ILE A 43 13.24 8.01 -1.05
N ALA A 44 12.67 8.75 -1.98
CA ALA A 44 12.94 10.16 -2.21
C ALA A 44 11.62 10.89 -2.42
N SER A 45 11.43 11.99 -1.71
CA SER A 45 10.26 12.84 -1.81
C SER A 45 10.13 13.51 -3.17
N ASP A 46 8.98 14.10 -3.45
CA ASP A 46 8.69 14.75 -4.74
C ASP A 46 9.54 16.00 -4.98
N ASP A 47 10.05 16.64 -3.94
CA ASP A 47 11.01 17.77 -4.01
C ASP A 47 12.48 17.33 -4.15
N GLY A 48 12.72 16.01 -4.19
CA GLY A 48 14.03 15.41 -4.43
C GLY A 48 14.85 15.12 -3.17
N GLU A 49 14.31 15.30 -1.98
CA GLU A 49 14.98 14.90 -0.74
C GLU A 49 15.08 13.37 -0.66
N VAL A 50 16.29 12.87 -0.44
CA VAL A 50 16.54 11.43 -0.30
C VAL A 50 16.38 11.02 1.17
N LEU A 51 15.23 10.45 1.49
CA LEU A 51 14.88 9.97 2.85
C LEU A 51 15.55 8.63 3.16
N ALA A 52 15.65 7.74 2.17
CA ALA A 52 16.38 6.48 2.29
C ALA A 52 17.13 6.17 0.98
N LYS A 53 18.46 6.11 1.05
CA LYS A 53 19.31 5.79 -0.09
C LYS A 53 19.13 4.34 -0.54
N GLY A 54 19.11 4.13 -1.86
CA GLY A 54 19.02 2.80 -2.45
C GLY A 54 19.19 2.78 -3.96
N GLY A 55 18.96 1.63 -4.56
CA GLY A 55 19.04 1.43 -5.99
C GLY A 55 17.85 2.02 -6.75
N LYS A 56 17.93 1.96 -8.08
CA LYS A 56 16.92 2.46 -9.02
C LYS A 56 16.41 1.37 -9.98
N SER A 57 16.74 0.10 -9.72
CA SER A 57 16.20 -1.03 -10.49
C SER A 57 14.75 -1.36 -10.14
N GLY A 58 14.30 -0.94 -8.96
CA GLY A 58 12.90 -0.86 -8.56
C GLY A 58 12.41 0.59 -8.53
N PRO A 59 11.07 0.83 -8.48
CA PRO A 59 10.53 2.18 -8.40
C PRO A 59 10.86 2.84 -7.06
N ASN A 60 10.81 4.18 -7.03
CA ASN A 60 10.83 4.96 -5.81
C ASN A 60 9.60 4.60 -4.96
N LEU A 61 9.82 4.31 -3.67
CA LEU A 61 8.76 3.89 -2.75
C LEU A 61 8.10 5.03 -1.98
N TYR A 62 8.52 6.29 -2.19
CA TYR A 62 7.83 7.44 -1.61
C TYR A 62 6.39 7.53 -2.14
N GLY A 63 5.43 7.81 -1.27
CA GLY A 63 4.02 7.94 -1.66
C GLY A 63 3.39 6.65 -2.19
N MET A 64 3.86 5.46 -1.78
CA MET A 64 3.29 4.18 -2.25
C MET A 64 1.84 4.00 -1.80
N ILE A 65 1.53 4.32 -0.54
CA ILE A 65 0.17 4.17 -0.03
C ILE A 65 -0.74 5.20 -0.72
N GLY A 66 -1.86 4.74 -1.24
CA GLY A 66 -2.80 5.53 -2.06
C GLY A 66 -2.45 5.64 -3.54
N ARG A 67 -1.33 5.08 -3.98
CA ARG A 67 -0.91 5.09 -5.39
C ARG A 67 -1.53 3.93 -6.17
N THR A 68 -1.93 4.19 -7.41
CA THR A 68 -2.30 3.14 -8.36
C THR A 68 -1.10 2.25 -8.67
N ALA A 69 -1.28 0.94 -8.70
CA ALA A 69 -0.21 -0.01 -9.01
C ALA A 69 0.34 0.24 -10.43
N GLY A 70 1.66 0.13 -10.58
CA GLY A 70 2.31 0.28 -11.88
C GLY A 70 2.30 1.69 -12.46
N SER A 71 2.12 2.76 -11.67
CA SER A 71 1.86 4.11 -12.16
C SER A 71 2.98 5.15 -11.95
N VAL A 72 4.15 4.76 -11.42
CA VAL A 72 5.27 5.73 -11.31
C VAL A 72 5.80 6.10 -12.68
N ASP A 73 5.79 7.40 -12.98
CA ASP A 73 6.25 7.94 -14.25
C ASP A 73 7.70 7.55 -14.57
N GLY A 74 7.94 7.15 -15.81
CA GLY A 74 9.26 6.79 -16.30
C GLY A 74 9.79 5.43 -15.83
N PHE A 75 9.08 4.72 -14.94
CA PHE A 75 9.49 3.39 -14.53
C PHE A 75 8.84 2.29 -15.37
N LYS A 76 9.64 1.31 -15.83
CA LYS A 76 9.15 0.20 -16.65
C LYS A 76 8.70 -0.98 -15.79
N TYR A 77 7.43 -1.00 -15.45
CA TYR A 77 6.79 -2.10 -14.74
C TYR A 77 6.62 -3.37 -15.59
N SER A 78 6.25 -4.50 -14.96
CA SER A 78 5.71 -5.64 -15.68
C SER A 78 4.32 -5.28 -16.21
N LYS A 79 3.97 -5.86 -17.38
CA LYS A 79 2.64 -5.68 -17.96
C LYS A 79 1.51 -6.09 -17.01
N ASP A 80 1.75 -7.12 -16.20
CA ASP A 80 0.74 -7.66 -15.30
C ASP A 80 0.52 -6.74 -14.08
N LEU A 81 1.56 -6.04 -13.59
CA LEU A 81 1.38 -5.03 -12.55
C LEU A 81 0.66 -3.78 -13.09
N VAL A 82 0.94 -3.37 -14.32
CA VAL A 82 0.19 -2.28 -14.98
C VAL A 82 -1.27 -2.69 -15.16
N ALA A 83 -1.55 -3.91 -15.63
CA ALA A 83 -2.90 -4.42 -15.79
C ALA A 83 -3.67 -4.47 -14.46
N ALA A 84 -3.00 -4.82 -13.35
CA ALA A 84 -3.61 -4.76 -12.02
C ALA A 84 -4.00 -3.33 -11.63
N GLY A 85 -3.15 -2.35 -11.91
CA GLY A 85 -3.46 -0.93 -11.70
C GLY A 85 -4.62 -0.44 -12.57
N GLU A 86 -4.65 -0.81 -13.84
CA GLU A 86 -5.75 -0.50 -14.78
C GLU A 86 -7.07 -1.15 -14.34
N ALA A 87 -7.00 -2.31 -13.69
CA ALA A 87 -8.15 -2.98 -13.06
C ALA A 87 -8.57 -2.35 -11.73
N GLY A 88 -7.89 -1.31 -11.25
CA GLY A 88 -8.25 -0.54 -10.07
C GLY A 88 -7.45 -0.86 -8.80
N LEU A 89 -6.33 -1.59 -8.91
CA LEU A 89 -5.46 -1.83 -7.76
C LEU A 89 -4.81 -0.51 -7.29
N ILE A 90 -5.21 -0.05 -6.12
CA ILE A 90 -4.61 1.07 -5.39
C ILE A 90 -3.94 0.50 -4.13
N TRP A 91 -2.68 0.86 -3.91
CA TRP A 91 -1.95 0.35 -2.75
C TRP A 91 -2.49 0.92 -1.44
N ASP A 92 -2.85 0.04 -0.53
CA ASP A 92 -2.98 0.30 0.90
C ASP A 92 -1.95 -0.52 1.68
N GLU A 93 -1.90 -0.36 2.98
CA GLU A 93 -0.93 -1.09 3.81
C GLU A 93 -1.15 -2.60 3.80
N ILE A 94 -2.41 -3.06 3.73
CA ILE A 94 -2.78 -4.48 3.72
C ILE A 94 -2.32 -5.12 2.40
N LEU A 95 -2.70 -4.53 1.27
CA LEU A 95 -2.33 -5.00 -0.08
C LEU A 95 -0.82 -4.96 -0.29
N LEU A 96 -0.15 -3.93 0.24
CA LEU A 96 1.30 -3.83 0.14
C LEU A 96 2.01 -4.91 0.97
N ALA A 97 1.52 -5.22 2.17
CA ALA A 97 2.04 -6.31 3.00
C ALA A 97 1.88 -7.68 2.31
N GLU A 98 0.74 -7.92 1.66
CA GLU A 98 0.53 -9.13 0.86
C GLU A 98 1.43 -9.18 -0.37
N TRP A 99 1.57 -8.06 -1.09
CA TRP A 99 2.46 -7.95 -2.23
C TRP A 99 3.91 -8.31 -1.90
N VAL A 100 4.49 -7.70 -0.87
CA VAL A 100 5.91 -7.93 -0.54
C VAL A 100 6.17 -9.35 -0.05
N LYS A 101 5.16 -10.06 0.44
CA LYS A 101 5.25 -11.46 0.87
C LYS A 101 5.48 -12.41 -0.29
N ASP A 102 4.76 -12.25 -1.39
CA ASP A 102 4.93 -12.98 -2.64
C ASP A 102 4.34 -12.21 -3.84
N PRO A 103 5.13 -11.36 -4.51
CA PRO A 103 4.63 -10.52 -5.60
C PRO A 103 4.01 -11.31 -6.76
N LYS A 104 4.54 -12.49 -7.05
CA LYS A 104 4.03 -13.32 -8.15
C LYS A 104 2.69 -13.96 -7.80
N ALA A 105 2.56 -14.51 -6.60
CA ALA A 105 1.29 -15.08 -6.13
C ALA A 105 0.23 -13.99 -6.07
N PHE A 106 0.57 -12.82 -5.50
CA PHE A 106 -0.32 -11.67 -5.42
C PHE A 106 -0.90 -11.26 -6.79
N LEU A 107 -0.07 -11.14 -7.84
CA LEU A 107 -0.57 -10.80 -9.18
C LEU A 107 -1.46 -11.88 -9.78
N ARG A 108 -1.16 -13.14 -9.54
CA ARG A 108 -1.98 -14.25 -10.03
C ARG A 108 -3.37 -14.24 -9.42
N ASP A 109 -3.45 -13.98 -8.13
CA ASP A 109 -4.71 -13.90 -7.41
C ASP A 109 -5.47 -12.62 -7.79
N THR A 110 -4.80 -11.48 -7.87
CA THR A 110 -5.42 -10.19 -8.22
C THR A 110 -6.00 -10.18 -9.64
N LEU A 111 -5.32 -10.81 -10.62
CA LEU A 111 -5.73 -10.83 -12.02
C LEU A 111 -6.52 -12.08 -12.40
N ASP A 112 -6.71 -13.02 -11.48
CA ASP A 112 -7.25 -14.37 -11.78
C ASP A 112 -6.53 -15.02 -13.00
N ASP A 113 -5.21 -14.83 -13.06
CA ASP A 113 -4.35 -15.34 -14.13
C ASP A 113 -3.17 -16.15 -13.57
N PRO A 114 -3.20 -17.49 -13.65
CA PRO A 114 -2.12 -18.34 -13.15
C PRO A 114 -0.79 -18.13 -13.90
N LYS A 115 -0.79 -17.42 -15.03
CA LYS A 115 0.40 -17.11 -15.84
C LYS A 115 0.99 -15.74 -15.53
N ALA A 116 0.33 -14.91 -14.68
CA ALA A 116 0.81 -13.60 -14.34
C ALA A 116 2.22 -13.63 -13.73
N LYS A 117 3.03 -12.62 -14.05
CA LYS A 117 4.44 -12.53 -13.71
C LYS A 117 4.76 -11.20 -13.04
N SER A 118 5.61 -11.25 -12.03
CA SER A 118 6.21 -10.08 -11.41
C SER A 118 7.67 -9.93 -11.84
N LYS A 119 8.11 -8.68 -12.10
CA LYS A 119 9.54 -8.35 -12.22
C LYS A 119 10.23 -8.35 -10.86
N MET A 120 9.52 -8.04 -9.79
CA MET A 120 10.02 -8.14 -8.43
C MET A 120 10.01 -9.62 -8.02
N SER A 121 11.19 -10.21 -7.82
CA SER A 121 11.35 -11.61 -7.40
C SER A 121 11.60 -11.77 -5.90
N PHE A 122 12.00 -10.69 -5.22
CA PHE A 122 12.24 -10.69 -3.77
C PHE A 122 10.95 -10.95 -3.01
N LYS A 123 11.04 -11.68 -1.89
CA LYS A 123 9.92 -12.00 -1.00
C LYS A 123 10.29 -11.65 0.44
N LEU A 124 9.52 -10.78 1.06
CA LEU A 124 9.62 -10.47 2.48
C LEU A 124 8.67 -11.38 3.26
N LYS A 125 9.18 -12.52 3.73
CA LYS A 125 8.35 -13.57 4.36
C LYS A 125 7.75 -13.17 5.72
N LYS A 126 8.32 -12.18 6.40
CA LYS A 126 7.88 -11.66 7.71
C LYS A 126 8.06 -10.16 7.80
N GLY A 127 7.17 -9.48 8.49
CA GLY A 127 7.22 -8.04 8.73
C GLY A 127 6.70 -7.21 7.55
N GLY A 128 5.86 -7.78 6.69
CA GLY A 128 5.22 -7.05 5.59
C GLY A 128 4.35 -5.92 6.10
N GLU A 129 3.60 -6.14 7.17
CA GLU A 129 2.77 -5.15 7.83
C GLU A 129 3.59 -3.99 8.40
N ASP A 130 4.72 -4.30 9.05
CA ASP A 130 5.65 -3.29 9.59
C ASP A 130 6.25 -2.45 8.46
N PHE A 131 6.63 -3.12 7.37
CA PHE A 131 7.18 -2.43 6.19
C PHE A 131 6.14 -1.53 5.51
N ALA A 132 4.90 -1.97 5.39
CA ALA A 132 3.80 -1.17 4.86
C ALA A 132 3.50 0.05 5.73
N ALA A 133 3.46 -0.12 7.06
CA ALA A 133 3.32 0.97 8.02
C ALA A 133 4.47 2.00 7.91
N TYR A 134 5.71 1.55 7.72
CA TYR A 134 6.84 2.44 7.47
C TYR A 134 6.67 3.27 6.19
N LEU A 135 6.22 2.66 5.09
CA LEU A 135 5.99 3.40 3.83
C LEU A 135 4.83 4.39 3.93
N ALA A 136 3.82 4.09 4.76
CA ALA A 136 2.75 5.04 5.06
C ALA A 136 3.27 6.23 5.87
N ASP A 137 4.10 5.98 6.89
CA ASP A 137 4.65 7.00 7.79
C ASP A 137 5.65 7.94 7.08
N VAL A 138 6.58 7.40 6.30
CA VAL A 138 7.66 8.16 5.65
C VAL A 138 7.17 9.13 4.56
N SER A 139 5.93 8.99 4.11
CA SER A 139 5.32 9.79 3.05
C SER A 139 4.25 10.79 3.54
N GLN A 140 4.19 11.03 4.86
CA GLN A 140 3.25 11.99 5.49
C GLN A 140 3.86 13.39 5.63
#